data_8a67bbe2a553752834d9e9e4d46a7197
#
_entry.id   8a67bbe2a553752834d9e9e4d46a7197
#
_cell.length_a   1.000
_cell.length_b   1.000
_cell.length_c   1.000
_cell.angle_alpha   90.00
_cell.angle_beta   90.00
_cell.angle_gamma   90.00
#
_symmetry.space_group_name_H-M   'P 1'
#
loop_
_entity.id
_entity.type
_entity.pdbx_description
1 polymer ?
#
loop_
_entity_poly.entity_id
_entity_poly.type
_entity_poly.pdbx_seq_one_letter_code
_entity_poly.pdbx_strand_id
1 'polypeptide(L)'
;MRFLFINGPTVNITRFTEPGVEGEVDYNGLLDYLDVCCQQMGIEPDFFQSNHEGDIIDEIQSAAGRADGIILNPGGYAYYSVAILEALQLCGVPAVEVLMSEPSGREPFRNTDVVSFGCQGRFAGEGIGGYLHACSYLVQLLRLDGGAQSHMVQ
;
A
#
# COMPACT_ATOMS: atom_id res chain seq x y z
N MET A 1 6.70 5.06 -13.66
CA MET A 1 6.37 3.91 -12.80
C MET A 1 4.88 3.83 -12.61
N ARG A 2 4.34 2.63 -12.60
CA ARG A 2 2.92 2.40 -12.36
C ARG A 2 2.73 1.70 -11.01
N PHE A 3 1.96 2.31 -10.11
CA PHE A 3 1.68 1.76 -8.79
C PHE A 3 0.21 1.41 -8.66
N LEU A 4 -0.05 0.20 -8.19
CA LEU A 4 -1.37 -0.28 -7.85
C LEU A 4 -1.62 -0.04 -6.36
N PHE A 5 -2.62 0.82 -6.08
CA PHE A 5 -3.09 1.08 -4.72
C PHE A 5 -4.26 0.15 -4.42
N ILE A 6 -4.09 -0.72 -3.46
CA ILE A 6 -5.13 -1.66 -3.01
C ILE A 6 -5.58 -1.24 -1.62
N ASN A 7 -6.82 -0.81 -1.50
CA ASN A 7 -7.44 -0.42 -0.24
C ASN A 7 -8.47 -1.47 0.19
N GLY A 8 -8.27 -2.00 1.38
CA GLY A 8 -9.05 -3.09 1.93
C GLY A 8 -10.35 -2.66 2.62
N PRO A 9 -10.87 -3.52 3.51
CA PRO A 9 -12.19 -3.36 4.09
C PRO A 9 -12.30 -2.07 4.89
N THR A 10 -13.45 -1.44 4.77
CA THR A 10 -13.85 -0.19 5.44
C THR A 10 -13.08 1.08 5.03
N VAL A 11 -12.03 0.98 4.24
CA VAL A 11 -11.31 2.16 3.76
C VAL A 11 -12.22 3.10 2.97
N ASN A 12 -13.19 2.57 2.24
CA ASN A 12 -14.19 3.33 1.49
C ASN A 12 -15.13 4.18 2.34
N ILE A 13 -15.24 3.92 3.63
CA ILE A 13 -16.08 4.68 4.57
C ILE A 13 -15.26 5.37 5.67
N THR A 14 -13.95 5.22 5.67
CA THR A 14 -13.05 5.84 6.65
C THR A 14 -12.96 7.35 6.37
N ARG A 15 -12.81 8.14 7.44
CA ARG A 15 -12.43 9.54 7.38
C ARG A 15 -10.94 9.66 7.63
N PHE A 16 -10.28 10.45 6.83
CA PHE A 16 -8.82 10.59 6.85
C PHE A 16 -8.44 11.99 7.29
N THR A 17 -7.38 12.08 8.08
CA THR A 17 -6.76 13.35 8.46
C THR A 17 -5.45 13.54 7.69
N GLU A 18 -5.22 14.76 7.25
CA GLU A 18 -3.96 15.17 6.64
C GLU A 18 -3.16 16.00 7.65
N PRO A 19 -1.86 15.68 7.89
CA PRO A 19 -1.04 16.46 8.81
C PRO A 19 -0.98 17.93 8.42
N GLY A 20 -1.30 18.83 9.38
CA GLY A 20 -1.26 20.28 9.18
C GLY A 20 -2.49 20.88 8.50
N VAL A 21 -3.50 20.09 8.17
CA VAL A 21 -4.78 20.53 7.60
C VAL A 21 -5.90 20.28 8.59
N GLU A 22 -6.75 21.29 8.83
CA GLU A 22 -7.95 21.11 9.65
C GLU A 22 -9.02 20.34 8.88
N GLY A 23 -9.67 19.40 9.60
CA GLY A 23 -10.77 18.62 9.07
C GLY A 23 -10.36 17.24 8.57
N GLU A 24 -11.35 16.58 8.03
CA GLU A 24 -11.23 15.20 7.53
C GLU A 24 -11.64 15.15 6.06
N VAL A 25 -11.03 14.23 5.31
CA VAL A 25 -11.42 13.93 3.94
C VAL A 25 -12.03 12.53 3.87
N ASP A 26 -12.95 12.33 2.95
CA ASP A 26 -13.51 11.04 2.63
C ASP A 26 -12.61 10.23 1.68
N TYR A 27 -13.07 9.06 1.28
CA TYR A 27 -12.31 8.19 0.38
C TYR A 27 -12.03 8.86 -0.99
N ASN A 28 -13.00 9.58 -1.56
CA ASN A 28 -12.79 10.30 -2.82
C ASN A 28 -11.75 11.40 -2.66
N GLY A 29 -11.77 12.12 -1.54
CA GLY A 29 -10.75 13.12 -1.20
C GLY A 29 -9.37 12.50 -1.06
N LEU A 30 -9.26 11.30 -0.48
CA LEU A 30 -8.00 10.57 -0.43
C LEU A 30 -7.47 10.25 -1.84
N LEU A 31 -8.33 9.75 -2.72
CA LEU A 31 -7.92 9.42 -4.10
C LEU A 31 -7.48 10.65 -4.88
N ASP A 32 -8.20 11.76 -4.76
CA ASP A 32 -7.82 13.03 -5.40
C ASP A 32 -6.45 13.51 -4.92
N TYR A 33 -6.21 13.44 -3.62
CA TYR A 33 -4.94 13.81 -3.02
C TYR A 33 -3.79 12.93 -3.52
N LEU A 34 -3.98 11.61 -3.54
CA LEU A 34 -2.98 10.66 -4.01
C LEU A 34 -2.69 10.82 -5.50
N ASP A 35 -3.71 11.10 -6.31
CA ASP A 35 -3.54 11.33 -7.75
C ASP A 35 -2.63 12.52 -8.02
N VAL A 36 -2.87 13.64 -7.35
CA VAL A 36 -2.02 14.85 -7.46
C VAL A 36 -0.59 14.55 -7.03
N CYS A 37 -0.41 13.89 -5.89
CA CYS A 37 0.92 13.56 -5.39
C CYS A 37 1.68 12.60 -6.31
N CYS A 38 0.99 11.60 -6.84
CA CYS A 38 1.57 10.66 -7.81
C CYS A 38 2.03 11.36 -9.10
N GLN A 39 1.23 12.29 -9.62
CA GLN A 39 1.61 13.09 -10.78
C GLN A 39 2.91 13.88 -10.52
N GLN A 40 3.03 14.50 -9.36
CA GLN A 40 4.25 15.22 -8.99
C GLN A 40 5.48 14.32 -8.86
N MET A 41 5.28 13.06 -8.51
CA MET A 41 6.35 12.07 -8.36
C MET A 41 6.64 11.28 -9.66
N GLY A 42 5.90 11.53 -10.73
CA GLY A 42 6.01 10.76 -11.98
C GLY A 42 5.46 9.33 -11.88
N ILE A 43 4.50 9.10 -11.00
CA ILE A 43 3.83 7.82 -10.78
C ILE A 43 2.47 7.83 -11.48
N GLU A 44 2.16 6.79 -12.23
CA GLU A 44 0.80 6.50 -12.71
C GLU A 44 0.08 5.65 -11.67
N PRO A 45 -0.90 6.18 -10.94
CA PRO A 45 -1.65 5.41 -9.96
C PRO A 45 -2.80 4.63 -10.60
N ASP A 46 -3.03 3.44 -10.09
CA ASP A 46 -4.22 2.65 -10.35
C ASP A 46 -4.86 2.34 -9.00
N PHE A 47 -6.11 2.72 -8.79
CA PHE A 47 -6.78 2.62 -7.49
C PHE A 47 -7.81 1.51 -7.48
N PHE A 48 -7.76 0.68 -6.46
CA PHE A 48 -8.70 -0.41 -6.22
C PHE A 48 -9.13 -0.41 -4.75
N GLN A 49 -10.38 -0.71 -4.49
CA GLN A 49 -10.90 -0.89 -3.14
C GLN A 49 -11.88 -2.07 -3.11
N SER A 50 -11.76 -2.92 -2.11
CA SER A 50 -12.75 -3.96 -1.82
C SER A 50 -12.78 -4.29 -0.33
N ASN A 51 -13.98 -4.67 0.13
CA ASN A 51 -14.18 -5.24 1.46
C ASN A 51 -13.94 -6.77 1.48
N HIS A 52 -13.78 -7.38 0.33
CA HIS A 52 -13.67 -8.82 0.18
C HIS A 52 -12.22 -9.26 0.05
N GLU A 53 -11.81 -10.19 0.89
CA GLU A 53 -10.43 -10.72 0.90
C GLU A 53 -10.06 -11.34 -0.44
N GLY A 54 -10.97 -12.11 -1.05
CA GLY A 54 -10.74 -12.73 -2.36
C GLY A 54 -10.51 -11.71 -3.48
N ASP A 55 -11.23 -10.61 -3.48
CA ASP A 55 -11.02 -9.54 -4.46
C ASP A 55 -9.64 -8.90 -4.32
N ILE A 56 -9.17 -8.73 -3.08
CA ILE A 56 -7.84 -8.19 -2.80
C ILE A 56 -6.76 -9.16 -3.31
N ILE A 57 -6.93 -10.44 -3.09
CA ILE A 57 -6.04 -11.49 -3.58
C ILE A 57 -5.98 -11.49 -5.11
N ASP A 58 -7.14 -11.45 -5.77
CA ASP A 58 -7.24 -11.41 -7.23
C ASP A 58 -6.54 -10.17 -7.81
N GLU A 59 -6.70 -9.02 -7.15
CA GLU A 59 -6.05 -7.78 -7.57
C GLU A 59 -4.53 -7.84 -7.40
N ILE A 60 -4.03 -8.40 -6.30
CA ILE A 60 -2.59 -8.66 -6.10
C ILE A 60 -2.04 -9.55 -7.22
N GLN A 61 -2.74 -10.62 -7.54
CA GLN A 61 -2.33 -11.54 -8.61
C GLN A 61 -2.30 -10.84 -9.98
N SER A 62 -3.20 -9.90 -10.22
CA SER A 62 -3.27 -9.13 -11.46
C SER A 62 -2.12 -8.13 -11.63
N ALA A 63 -1.36 -7.85 -10.58
CA ALA A 63 -0.31 -6.84 -10.60
C ALA A 63 0.89 -7.26 -11.46
N ALA A 64 1.16 -8.55 -11.59
CA ALA A 64 2.27 -9.06 -12.39
C ALA A 64 2.15 -8.63 -13.86
N GLY A 65 3.19 -7.94 -14.38
CA GLY A 65 3.20 -7.40 -15.74
C GLY A 65 2.33 -6.14 -15.95
N ARG A 66 1.60 -5.70 -14.94
CA ARG A 66 0.71 -4.53 -15.00
C ARG A 66 1.22 -3.36 -14.14
N ALA A 67 1.81 -3.65 -12.99
CA ALA A 67 2.30 -2.65 -12.07
C ALA A 67 3.77 -2.90 -11.70
N ASP A 68 4.48 -1.82 -11.43
CA ASP A 68 5.86 -1.87 -10.93
C ASP A 68 5.91 -2.07 -9.41
N GLY A 69 4.88 -1.65 -8.70
CA GLY A 69 4.78 -1.77 -7.26
C GLY A 69 3.34 -1.74 -6.76
N ILE A 70 3.15 -2.23 -5.56
CA ILE A 70 1.86 -2.28 -4.85
C ILE A 70 1.96 -1.45 -3.58
N ILE A 71 0.99 -0.56 -3.36
CA ILE A 71 0.73 0.10 -2.08
C ILE A 71 -0.54 -0.52 -1.52
N LEU A 72 -0.43 -1.26 -0.42
CA LEU A 72 -1.53 -2.00 0.16
C LEU A 72 -1.92 -1.47 1.53
N ASN A 73 -3.17 -1.08 1.68
CA ASN A 73 -3.81 -0.89 2.98
C ASN A 73 -4.76 -2.06 3.22
N PRO A 74 -4.35 -3.10 3.94
CA PRO A 74 -5.16 -4.31 4.10
C PRO A 74 -6.30 -4.16 5.10
N GLY A 75 -6.36 -3.02 5.82
CA GLY A 75 -7.34 -2.84 6.88
C GLY A 75 -7.24 -3.93 7.95
N GLY A 76 -8.37 -4.38 8.46
CA GLY A 76 -8.40 -5.44 9.48
C GLY A 76 -7.84 -6.79 9.04
N TYR A 77 -7.72 -7.04 7.75
CA TYR A 77 -7.07 -8.26 7.24
C TYR A 77 -5.56 -8.32 7.56
N ALA A 78 -4.93 -7.21 7.91
CA ALA A 78 -3.52 -7.16 8.30
C ALA A 78 -3.17 -8.17 9.39
N TYR A 79 -4.09 -8.42 10.32
CA TYR A 79 -3.80 -9.17 11.55
C TYR A 79 -3.97 -10.68 11.42
N TYR A 80 -4.56 -11.18 10.33
CA TYR A 80 -4.82 -12.62 10.23
C TYR A 80 -4.83 -13.19 8.81
N SER A 81 -4.77 -12.36 7.76
CA SER A 81 -4.89 -12.89 6.41
C SER A 81 -3.57 -13.48 5.90
N VAL A 82 -3.37 -14.75 6.21
CA VAL A 82 -2.29 -15.53 5.62
C VAL A 82 -2.45 -15.64 4.10
N ALA A 83 -3.68 -15.66 3.60
CA ALA A 83 -3.95 -15.75 2.17
C ALA A 83 -3.48 -14.50 1.40
N ILE A 84 -3.66 -13.29 1.97
CA ILE A 84 -3.10 -12.07 1.39
C ILE A 84 -1.57 -12.08 1.44
N LEU A 85 -0.99 -12.49 2.57
CA LEU A 85 0.45 -12.67 2.70
C LEU A 85 1.03 -13.57 1.60
N GLU A 86 0.43 -14.73 1.40
CA GLU A 86 0.87 -15.68 0.37
C GLU A 86 0.73 -15.09 -1.05
N ALA A 87 -0.35 -14.38 -1.34
CA ALA A 87 -0.53 -13.70 -2.62
C ALA A 87 0.58 -12.68 -2.89
N LEU A 88 0.96 -11.89 -1.89
CA LEU A 88 2.06 -10.93 -1.98
C LEU A 88 3.41 -11.62 -2.24
N GLN A 89 3.66 -12.74 -1.55
CA GLN A 89 4.90 -13.50 -1.73
C GLN A 89 5.03 -14.13 -3.11
N LEU A 90 3.90 -14.51 -3.71
CA LEU A 90 3.87 -15.22 -4.99
C LEU A 90 3.75 -14.30 -6.21
N CYS A 91 3.25 -13.08 -6.06
CA CYS A 91 2.98 -12.20 -7.21
C CYS A 91 4.24 -11.66 -7.90
N GLY A 92 5.38 -11.63 -7.22
CA GLY A 92 6.64 -11.14 -7.76
C GLY A 92 6.75 -9.62 -7.92
N VAL A 93 5.76 -8.86 -7.45
CA VAL A 93 5.74 -7.40 -7.47
C VAL A 93 6.00 -6.88 -6.05
N PRO A 94 6.96 -5.96 -5.84
CA PRO A 94 7.23 -5.43 -4.51
C PRO A 94 6.04 -4.64 -3.98
N ALA A 95 5.75 -4.84 -2.70
CA ALA A 95 4.63 -4.20 -2.01
C ALA A 95 5.07 -3.48 -0.74
N VAL A 96 4.38 -2.39 -0.44
CA VAL A 96 4.53 -1.64 0.81
C VAL A 96 3.17 -1.53 1.48
N GLU A 97 3.13 -1.82 2.77
CA GLU A 97 1.91 -1.74 3.57
C GLU A 97 1.72 -0.36 4.16
N VAL A 98 0.48 0.10 4.16
CA VAL A 98 0.04 1.32 4.85
C VAL A 98 -1.10 1.00 5.79
N LEU A 99 -0.98 1.41 7.06
CA LEU A 99 -2.07 1.39 8.03
C LEU A 99 -2.32 2.80 8.55
N MET A 100 -3.60 3.20 8.63
CA MET A 100 -3.97 4.56 9.05
C MET A 100 -3.59 4.85 10.50
N SER A 101 -3.71 3.85 11.37
CA SER A 101 -3.34 3.96 12.78
C SER A 101 -2.34 2.89 13.17
N GLU A 102 -1.51 3.20 14.15
CA GLU A 102 -0.62 2.19 14.75
C GLU A 102 -1.46 1.31 15.67
N PRO A 103 -1.51 -0.01 15.44
CA PRO A 103 -2.34 -0.91 16.22
C PRO A 103 -1.80 -1.24 17.61
N SER A 104 -0.55 -0.92 17.90
CA SER A 104 0.08 -1.19 19.20
C SER A 104 -0.72 -0.60 20.36
N GLY A 105 -0.91 -1.39 21.40
CA GLY A 105 -1.66 -0.96 22.58
C GLY A 105 -3.17 -1.06 22.46
N ARG A 106 -3.67 -1.53 21.31
CA ARG A 106 -5.08 -1.90 21.11
C ARG A 106 -5.29 -3.36 21.57
N GLU A 107 -6.27 -4.06 20.99
CA GLU A 107 -6.55 -5.45 21.37
C GLU A 107 -5.37 -6.38 21.06
N PRO A 108 -5.11 -7.40 21.89
CA PRO A 108 -3.93 -8.28 21.75
C PRO A 108 -3.79 -8.94 20.37
N PHE A 109 -4.91 -9.26 19.69
CA PHE A 109 -4.84 -9.86 18.34
C PHE A 109 -4.24 -8.93 17.28
N ARG A 110 -4.12 -7.62 17.56
CA ARG A 110 -3.49 -6.64 16.68
C ARG A 110 -1.97 -6.53 16.87
N ASN A 111 -1.38 -7.31 17.76
CA ASN A 111 0.05 -7.25 18.04
C ASN A 111 0.90 -7.86 16.93
N THR A 112 0.32 -8.70 16.08
CA THR A 112 1.02 -9.26 14.93
C THR A 112 0.35 -8.79 13.66
N ASP A 113 1.14 -8.15 12.81
CA ASP A 113 0.75 -7.76 11.46
C ASP A 113 1.24 -8.83 10.48
N VAL A 114 0.37 -9.80 10.21
CA VAL A 114 0.69 -10.96 9.37
C VAL A 114 1.02 -10.55 7.94
N VAL A 115 0.26 -9.62 7.37
CA VAL A 115 0.41 -9.19 5.97
C VAL A 115 1.74 -8.46 5.76
N SER A 116 2.27 -7.79 6.77
CA SER A 116 3.54 -7.07 6.68
C SER A 116 4.73 -7.96 6.30
N PHE A 117 4.67 -9.25 6.61
CA PHE A 117 5.73 -10.21 6.23
C PHE A 117 5.85 -10.42 4.71
N GLY A 118 4.83 -10.05 3.95
CA GLY A 118 4.84 -10.08 2.47
C GLY A 118 5.24 -8.74 1.84
N CYS A 119 5.55 -7.73 2.64
CA CYS A 119 5.85 -6.38 2.19
C CYS A 119 7.30 -6.00 2.44
N GLN A 120 7.87 -5.16 1.59
CA GLN A 120 9.23 -4.64 1.71
C GLN A 120 9.33 -3.47 2.68
N GLY A 121 8.21 -2.83 3.01
CA GLY A 121 8.15 -1.75 3.98
C GLY A 121 6.74 -1.64 4.58
N ARG A 122 6.66 -0.92 5.70
CA ARG A 122 5.42 -0.72 6.44
C ARG A 122 5.39 0.69 7.03
N PHE A 123 4.30 1.40 6.78
CA PHE A 123 4.04 2.74 7.34
C PHE A 123 2.70 2.72 8.06
N ALA A 124 2.72 2.87 9.37
CA ALA A 124 1.54 2.82 10.22
C ALA A 124 1.46 4.04 11.13
N GLY A 125 0.25 4.52 11.37
CA GLY A 125 0.01 5.63 12.30
C GLY A 125 0.31 7.02 11.74
N GLU A 126 0.47 7.16 10.42
CA GLU A 126 0.85 8.42 9.77
C GLU A 126 -0.31 9.06 8.98
N GLY A 127 -1.52 8.53 9.09
CA GLY A 127 -2.67 9.00 8.32
C GLY A 127 -2.41 8.94 6.80
N ILE A 128 -2.86 9.94 6.06
CA ILE A 128 -2.64 10.04 4.60
C ILE A 128 -1.15 10.09 4.27
N GLY A 129 -0.33 10.73 5.12
CA GLY A 129 1.11 10.82 4.93
C GLY A 129 1.81 9.48 4.76
N GLY A 130 1.26 8.41 5.34
CA GLY A 130 1.78 7.05 5.18
C GLY A 130 1.78 6.57 3.74
N TYR A 131 0.78 6.92 2.94
CA TYR A 131 0.76 6.61 1.51
C TYR A 131 1.89 7.29 0.74
N LEU A 132 2.19 8.54 1.08
CA LEU A 132 3.28 9.28 0.42
C LEU A 132 4.64 8.71 0.78
N HIS A 133 4.85 8.37 2.04
CA HIS A 133 6.08 7.70 2.49
C HIS A 133 6.24 6.35 1.82
N ALA A 134 5.16 5.59 1.68
CA ALA A 134 5.17 4.32 0.96
C ALA A 134 5.55 4.50 -0.52
N CYS A 135 5.00 5.50 -1.20
CA CYS A 135 5.36 5.82 -2.59
C CYS A 135 6.85 6.18 -2.70
N SER A 136 7.34 7.06 -1.85
CA SER A 136 8.76 7.48 -1.86
C SER A 136 9.70 6.30 -1.62
N TYR A 137 9.36 5.46 -0.64
CA TYR A 137 10.12 4.26 -0.33
C TYR A 137 10.18 3.29 -1.53
N LEU A 138 9.04 3.04 -2.14
CA LEU A 138 8.92 2.10 -3.26
C LEU A 138 9.63 2.61 -4.51
N VAL A 139 9.57 3.91 -4.80
CA VAL A 139 10.34 4.55 -5.88
C VAL A 139 11.83 4.34 -5.67
N GLN A 140 12.34 4.57 -4.46
CA GLN A 140 13.76 4.37 -4.15
C GLN A 140 14.18 2.91 -4.29
N LEU A 141 13.36 1.98 -3.78
CA LEU A 141 13.62 0.54 -3.88
C LEU A 141 13.75 0.11 -5.36
N LEU A 142 12.81 0.51 -6.20
CA LEU A 142 12.79 0.15 -7.61
C LEU A 142 13.97 0.78 -8.41
N ARG A 143 14.42 1.98 -8.03
CA ARG A 143 15.59 2.61 -8.65
C ARG A 143 16.89 1.89 -8.30
N LEU A 144 17.02 1.40 -7.06
CA LEU A 144 18.19 0.62 -6.63
C LEU A 144 18.25 -0.71 -7.37
N ASP A 145 17.15 -1.41 -7.52
CA ASP A 145 17.08 -2.68 -8.26
C ASP A 145 17.40 -2.49 -9.75
N GLY A 146 16.88 -1.44 -10.38
CA GLY A 146 17.20 -1.09 -11.75
C GLY A 146 18.67 -0.74 -11.98
N GLY A 147 19.33 -0.10 -11.01
CA GLY A 147 20.75 0.19 -11.00
C GLY A 147 21.62 -1.06 -10.90
N ALA A 148 21.21 -2.04 -10.07
CA ALA A 148 21.92 -3.29 -9.90
C ALA A 148 21.89 -4.15 -11.18
N GLN A 149 20.79 -4.16 -11.93
CA GLN A 149 20.67 -4.89 -13.20
C GLN A 149 21.53 -4.29 -14.30
N SER A 150 21.72 -2.96 -14.33
CA SER A 150 22.55 -2.30 -15.34
C SER A 150 24.07 -2.56 -15.14
N HIS A 151 24.51 -2.97 -13.96
CA HIS A 151 25.90 -3.33 -13.69
C HIS A 151 26.24 -4.80 -13.96
N MET A 152 25.25 -5.66 -14.19
CA MET A 152 25.44 -7.08 -14.52
C MET A 152 25.58 -7.36 -16.03
N VAL A 153 25.47 -6.35 -16.89
CA VAL A 153 25.50 -6.46 -18.36
C VAL A 153 26.77 -5.84 -18.97
N GLN A 154 27.86 -5.75 -18.20
CA GLN A 154 29.18 -5.37 -18.73
C GLN A 154 30.18 -6.51 -18.59
#